data_6a8253ec42ac739ca1b3e27c3117fea8
#
_entry.id   6a8253ec42ac739ca1b3e27c3117fea8
#
_cell.length_a   1.000
_cell.length_b   1.000
_cell.length_c   1.000
_cell.angle_alpha   90.00
_cell.angle_beta   90.00
_cell.angle_gamma   90.00
#
_symmetry.space_group_name_H-M   'P 1'
#
loop_
_entity.id
_entity.type
_entity.pdbx_description
1 polymer ?
#
loop_
_entity_poly.entity_id
_entity_poly.type
_entity_poly.pdbx_seq_one_letter_code
_entity_poly.pdbx_strand_id
1 'polypeptide(L)' 'MTRKVSISDAKSHLSELVGRMMYAGEHIVMERHGKSVAVMMPIEDYNEFQQIKREQQLTTPEERPQEALPGLR' A
#
# COMPACT_ATOMS: atom_id res chain seq x y z
N MET A 1 0.60 8.44 -10.87
CA MET A 1 0.33 9.57 -10.14
C MET A 1 0.21 9.30 -8.69
N THR A 2 0.61 10.19 -7.85
CA THR A 2 0.59 9.97 -6.42
C THR A 2 -0.27 11.00 -5.72
N ARG A 3 -1.09 10.58 -4.80
CA ARG A 3 -1.97 11.46 -4.10
C ARG A 3 -1.69 11.29 -2.61
N LYS A 4 -1.67 12.37 -1.85
CA LYS A 4 -1.45 12.27 -0.43
C LYS A 4 -2.70 12.62 0.33
N VAL A 5 -3.07 11.84 1.29
CA VAL A 5 -4.26 12.09 2.09
C VAL A 5 -3.95 11.75 3.53
N SER A 6 -4.70 12.30 4.45
CA SER A 6 -4.51 11.93 5.84
C SER A 6 -5.19 10.60 6.07
N ILE A 7 -4.83 9.93 7.15
CA ILE A 7 -5.44 8.65 7.45
C ILE A 7 -6.93 8.83 7.70
N SER A 8 -7.33 9.94 8.31
CA SER A 8 -8.73 10.19 8.55
C SER A 8 -9.49 10.31 7.24
N ASP A 9 -8.93 11.02 6.28
CA ASP A 9 -9.58 11.19 5.00
C ASP A 9 -9.62 9.85 4.27
N ALA A 10 -8.57 9.06 4.39
CA ALA A 10 -8.55 7.77 3.74
C ALA A 10 -9.66 6.88 4.27
N LYS A 11 -9.88 6.93 5.58
CA LYS A 11 -10.90 6.12 6.16
C LYS A 11 -12.28 6.57 5.69
N SER A 12 -12.49 7.85 5.62
CA SER A 12 -13.80 8.36 5.22
C SER A 12 -14.10 8.16 3.75
N HIS A 13 -13.10 8.12 2.92
CA HIS A 13 -13.31 8.00 1.49
C HIS A 13 -12.66 6.76 0.88
N LEU A 14 -12.58 5.71 1.62
CA LEU A 14 -11.88 4.54 1.17
C LEU A 14 -12.39 3.97 -0.14
N SER A 15 -13.67 3.85 -0.28
CA SER A 15 -14.22 3.29 -1.52
C SER A 15 -13.87 4.15 -2.72
N GLU A 16 -13.91 5.46 -2.54
CA GLU A 16 -13.61 6.35 -3.61
C GLU A 16 -12.13 6.26 -3.97
N LEU A 17 -11.27 6.16 -2.96
CA LEU A 17 -9.84 6.07 -3.20
C LEU A 17 -9.48 4.77 -3.89
N VAL A 18 -10.13 3.69 -3.52
CA VAL A 18 -9.88 2.41 -4.15
C VAL A 18 -10.30 2.51 -5.62
N GLY A 19 -11.40 3.19 -5.89
CA GLY A 19 -11.85 3.36 -7.26
C GLY A 19 -10.82 4.11 -8.09
N ARG A 20 -10.24 5.16 -7.51
CA ARG A 20 -9.25 5.94 -8.24
C ARG A 20 -8.01 5.09 -8.51
N MET A 21 -7.64 4.27 -7.56
CA MET A 21 -6.49 3.42 -7.76
C MET A 21 -6.76 2.45 -8.90
N MET A 22 -7.92 1.87 -8.93
CA MET A 22 -8.23 0.88 -9.93
C MET A 22 -8.38 1.46 -11.33
N TYR A 23 -8.97 2.62 -11.43
CA TYR A 23 -9.14 3.19 -12.73
C TYR A 23 -7.96 4.01 -13.22
N ALA A 24 -7.33 4.73 -12.36
CA ALA A 24 -6.24 5.61 -12.77
C ALA A 24 -4.86 5.10 -12.41
N GLY A 25 -4.78 4.01 -11.70
CA GLY A 25 -3.46 3.50 -11.32
C GLY A 25 -2.76 4.39 -10.34
N GLU A 26 -3.49 5.17 -9.56
CA GLU A 26 -2.86 6.09 -8.65
C GLU A 26 -2.34 5.39 -7.41
N HIS A 27 -1.29 5.92 -6.84
CA HIS A 27 -0.78 5.41 -5.58
C HIS A 27 -1.22 6.47 -4.56
N ILE A 28 -1.72 6.03 -3.44
CA ILE A 28 -2.23 6.93 -2.43
C ILE A 28 -1.40 6.83 -1.17
N VAL A 29 -0.72 7.91 -0.84
CA VAL A 29 0.14 7.93 0.32
C VAL A 29 -0.66 8.46 1.49
N MET A 30 -0.68 7.71 2.58
CA MET A 30 -1.43 8.11 3.75
C MET A 30 -0.50 8.73 4.76
N GLU A 31 -0.91 9.86 5.31
CA GLU A 31 -0.08 10.58 6.25
C GLU A 31 -0.72 10.70 7.62
N ARG A 32 0.10 10.75 8.63
CA ARG A 32 -0.36 10.91 9.97
C ARG A 32 0.54 11.94 10.59
N HIS A 33 -0.02 13.04 11.08
CA HIS A 33 0.74 14.11 11.69
C HIS A 33 1.81 14.60 10.73
N GLY A 34 1.45 14.74 9.47
CA GLY A 34 2.40 15.28 8.51
C GLY A 34 3.46 14.31 8.01
N LYS A 35 3.43 13.07 8.45
CA LYS A 35 4.41 12.11 8.01
C LYS A 35 3.78 10.99 7.22
N SER A 36 4.42 10.57 6.16
CA SER A 36 3.91 9.48 5.34
C SER A 36 4.13 8.19 6.09
N VAL A 37 3.08 7.45 6.35
CA VAL A 37 3.18 6.21 7.09
C VAL A 37 2.74 4.98 6.32
N ALA A 38 2.05 5.14 5.22
CA ALA A 38 1.58 3.99 4.48
C ALA A 38 1.23 4.40 3.07
N VAL A 39 1.06 3.43 2.20
CA VAL A 39 0.71 3.74 0.84
C VAL A 39 -0.24 2.66 0.35
N MET A 40 -1.23 3.05 -0.44
CA MET A 40 -2.13 2.11 -1.06
C MET A 40 -1.81 2.13 -2.54
N MET A 41 -1.78 0.99 -3.17
CA MET A 41 -1.49 0.92 -4.59
C MET A 41 -2.26 -0.22 -5.20
N PRO A 42 -2.45 -0.24 -6.50
CA PRO A 42 -3.14 -1.36 -7.14
C PRO A 42 -2.37 -2.63 -6.89
N ILE A 43 -3.09 -3.73 -6.81
CA ILE A 43 -2.45 -5.00 -6.49
C ILE A 43 -1.41 -5.39 -7.52
N GLU A 44 -1.59 -4.99 -8.78
CA GLU A 44 -0.62 -5.30 -9.80
C GLU A 44 0.70 -4.63 -9.50
N ASP A 45 0.66 -3.39 -9.00
CA ASP A 45 1.88 -2.66 -8.72
C ASP A 45 2.56 -3.28 -7.51
N TYR A 46 1.78 -3.71 -6.55
CA TYR A 46 2.35 -4.34 -5.37
C TYR A 46 3.02 -5.65 -5.75
N ASN A 47 2.41 -6.43 -6.62
CA ASN A 47 2.99 -7.69 -7.01
C ASN A 47 4.30 -7.47 -7.75
N GLU A 48 4.34 -6.44 -8.59
CA GLU A 48 5.53 -6.15 -9.34
C GLU A 48 6.61 -5.69 -8.38
N PHE A 49 6.27 -4.88 -7.40
CA PHE A 49 7.23 -4.40 -6.44
C PHE A 49 7.79 -5.60 -5.65
N GLN A 50 6.95 -6.54 -5.28
CA GLN A 50 7.39 -7.68 -4.52
C GLN A 50 8.35 -8.54 -5.33
N GLN A 51 8.11 -8.64 -6.62
CA GLN A 51 8.97 -9.42 -7.46
C GLN A 51 10.32 -8.78 -7.57
N ILE A 52 10.39 -7.47 -7.75
CA ILE A 52 11.65 -6.77 -7.85
C ILE A 52 12.38 -6.89 -6.53
N LYS A 53 11.68 -6.72 -5.43
CA LYS A 53 12.32 -6.80 -4.14
C LYS A 53 12.87 -8.20 -3.90
N ARG A 54 12.16 -9.20 -4.33
CA ARG A 54 12.58 -10.55 -4.12
C ARG A 54 13.84 -10.83 -4.93
N GLU A 55 13.92 -10.32 -6.13
CA GLU A 55 15.08 -10.52 -6.94
C GLU A 55 16.29 -9.82 -6.35
N GLN A 56 16.10 -8.67 -5.74
CA GLN A 56 17.21 -7.96 -5.18
C GLN A 56 17.65 -8.52 -3.85
N GLN A 57 16.81 -9.24 -3.18
CA GLN A 57 17.19 -9.80 -1.92
C GLN A 57 17.18 -11.28 -1.95
N LEU A 58 17.81 -11.85 -2.89
CA LEU A 58 17.85 -13.27 -2.98
C LEU A 58 18.37 -13.95 -1.76
N THR A 59 19.27 -13.37 -1.09
CA THR A 59 19.83 -14.06 0.04
C THR A 59 19.17 -13.70 1.35
N THR A 60 18.16 -12.95 1.33
CA THR A 60 17.57 -12.54 2.56
C THR A 60 16.35 -13.28 2.80
N PRO A 61 16.35 -14.24 3.52
CA PRO A 61 15.19 -15.04 3.76
C PRO A 61 14.28 -14.51 4.75
N GLU A 62 14.27 -13.39 5.09
CA GLU A 62 13.44 -12.90 5.95
C GLU A 62 12.09 -12.85 5.63
N GLU A 63 11.61 -13.29 4.65
CA GLU A 63 10.34 -13.28 4.34
C GLU A 63 9.53 -13.90 5.30
N ARG A 64 8.97 -13.42 6.16
CA ARG A 64 8.13 -14.00 7.02
C ARG A 64 6.85 -14.26 6.43
N PRO A 65 6.14 -15.17 6.71
CA PRO A 65 4.85 -15.47 6.22
C PRO A 65 4.00 -14.31 6.55
N GLN A 66 3.09 -14.04 5.75
CA GLN A 66 2.30 -12.95 5.96
C GLN A 66 1.39 -13.29 7.02
N GLU A 67 1.42 -12.79 8.11
CA GLU A 67 0.53 -13.08 9.10
C GLU A 67 -0.58 -12.16 9.19
N ALA A 68 -1.72 -12.46 9.48
CA ALA A 68 -2.86 -11.62 9.62
C ALA A 68 -2.65 -10.78 10.82
N LEU A 69 -3.03 -9.54 10.73
CA LEU A 69 -2.86 -8.68 11.85
C LEU A 69 -3.89 -9.05 12.89
N PRO A 70 -3.56 -8.98 14.12
CA PRO A 70 -4.47 -9.30 15.19
C PRO A 70 -5.69 -8.42 15.07
N GLY A 71 -6.82 -8.95 15.12
CA GLY A 71 -8.00 -8.16 15.03
C GLY A 71 -8.48 -7.95 13.64
N LEU A 72 -7.75 -8.33 12.65
CA LEU A 72 -8.15 -8.12 11.32
C LEU A 72 -8.47 -9.45 10.77
N ARG A 73 -9.58 -9.90 10.92
CA ARG A 73 -9.88 -11.16 10.40
C ARG A 73 -11.15 -11.13 9.83
#